data_681b1ae4fac1b900b4172ab44571428b
#
_entry.id   681b1ae4fac1b900b4172ab44571428b
#
_cell.length_a   1.000
_cell.length_b   1.000
_cell.length_c   1.000
_cell.angle_alpha   90.00
_cell.angle_beta   90.00
_cell.angle_gamma   90.00
#
_symmetry.space_group_name_H-M   'P 1'
#
loop_
_entity.id
_entity.type
_entity.pdbx_description
1 polymer ?
#
loop_
_entity_poly.entity_id
_entity_poly.type
_entity_poly.pdbx_seq_one_letter_code
_entity_poly.pdbx_strand_id
1 'polypeptide(L)'
;MKRLNRYLGVAFVTAVSLVVLCACGGSSLPRGTADDFTRYKEAGDKVFEDTWSEACNELHSLMVVKDGEVVYENYAPAHSADELHIMWSVSKTFTATAVGFAVQEGLVSLDDKVVDYFPEELPSECHEWLNEMTLHDLLIMSSGLRYDHIGRAAGGQQFDWVRETLSAPFDFRPGTMYHYNSMNTYLLSVIVSRVTGMKIADYLDRKLFTPLGIKNYHWTESPQGYNSGGWGLHISTESLAKMGQFMLQRGCWNGKQLLFEEWFDEAMSPQIMQYEGRIADPAELQRFKESMARDQWHQGYGYQMWCCIDGAYRLDGAWSQFCIIFPEHNAVVAVTSHAGNGATILNSIWTNILPLLK
;
A
#
# COMPACT_ATOMS: atom_id res chain seq x y z
N MET A 1 28.43 -5.45 13.85
CA MET A 1 28.58 -6.87 14.25
C MET A 1 28.14 -7.12 15.70
N LYS A 2 26.94 -6.71 16.16
CA LYS A 2 26.46 -6.96 17.54
C LYS A 2 24.93 -6.86 17.69
N ARG A 3 24.10 -7.30 16.71
CA ARG A 3 22.64 -7.44 16.88
C ARG A 3 22.03 -8.69 16.22
N LEU A 4 22.86 -9.68 15.86
CA LEU A 4 22.36 -10.91 15.22
C LEU A 4 22.03 -12.04 16.22
N ASN A 5 21.94 -11.79 17.52
CA ASN A 5 21.77 -12.84 18.56
C ASN A 5 20.51 -12.67 19.42
N ARG A 6 19.36 -12.28 18.86
CA ARG A 6 18.10 -12.16 19.64
C ARG A 6 16.97 -13.10 19.21
N TYR A 7 17.18 -13.97 18.22
CA TYR A 7 16.14 -14.90 17.75
C TYR A 7 16.53 -16.36 17.90
N LEU A 8 16.89 -16.77 19.13
CA LEU A 8 16.92 -18.18 19.52
C LEU A 8 15.99 -18.35 20.73
N GLY A 9 14.70 -18.33 20.47
CA GLY A 9 13.64 -18.76 21.38
C GLY A 9 12.67 -19.63 20.60
N VAL A 10 12.90 -20.94 20.63
CA VAL A 10 12.09 -21.95 19.95
C VAL A 10 10.70 -22.00 20.58
N ALA A 11 9.67 -21.57 19.86
CA ALA A 11 8.30 -21.98 20.10
C ALA A 11 7.87 -22.88 18.94
N PHE A 12 7.68 -24.16 19.23
CA PHE A 12 7.05 -25.13 18.34
C PHE A 12 5.59 -24.72 18.12
N VAL A 13 5.28 -24.05 17.04
CA VAL A 13 3.93 -23.92 16.51
C VAL A 13 3.80 -24.92 15.38
N THR A 14 2.91 -25.88 15.53
CA THR A 14 2.55 -26.85 14.51
C THR A 14 2.05 -26.12 13.27
N ALA A 15 2.87 -26.08 12.23
CA ALA A 15 2.50 -25.59 10.93
C ALA A 15 1.43 -26.55 10.34
N VAL A 16 0.19 -26.10 10.30
CA VAL A 16 -0.81 -26.67 9.40
C VAL A 16 -0.43 -26.16 8.03
N SER A 17 0.26 -26.99 7.25
CA SER A 17 0.54 -26.71 5.84
C SER A 17 -0.76 -26.70 5.07
N LEU A 18 -1.32 -25.51 4.86
CA LEU A 18 -2.38 -25.30 3.88
C LEU A 18 -1.72 -25.51 2.50
N VAL A 19 -1.99 -26.62 1.87
CA VAL A 19 -1.62 -26.85 0.47
C VAL A 19 -2.51 -25.93 -0.37
N VAL A 20 -2.01 -24.72 -0.66
CA VAL A 20 -2.62 -23.85 -1.67
C VAL A 20 -2.38 -24.51 -3.02
N LEU A 21 -3.41 -25.04 -3.61
CA LEU A 21 -3.40 -25.52 -4.99
C LEU A 21 -3.07 -24.34 -5.90
N CYS A 22 -1.83 -24.29 -6.40
CA CYS A 22 -1.42 -23.34 -7.42
C CYS A 22 -2.20 -23.60 -8.69
N ALA A 23 -3.15 -22.75 -9.02
CA ALA A 23 -3.80 -22.75 -10.33
C ALA A 23 -2.79 -22.34 -11.41
N CYS A 24 -2.80 -23.06 -12.51
CA CYS A 24 -1.90 -22.94 -13.65
C CYS A 24 -1.84 -21.53 -14.23
N GLY A 25 -0.63 -21.12 -14.66
CA GLY A 25 -0.23 -19.86 -15.23
C GLY A 25 -1.10 -19.22 -16.31
N GLY A 26 -2.24 -18.68 -15.92
CA GLY A 26 -3.05 -17.76 -16.71
C GLY A 26 -2.67 -16.30 -16.40
N SER A 27 -2.86 -15.41 -17.35
CA SER A 27 -2.67 -13.97 -17.15
C SER A 27 -3.76 -13.35 -16.25
N SER A 28 -4.83 -14.05 -15.94
CA SER A 28 -5.98 -13.63 -15.12
C SER A 28 -6.10 -14.48 -13.86
N LEU A 29 -6.68 -13.91 -12.80
CA LEU A 29 -7.08 -14.67 -11.62
C LEU A 29 -8.11 -15.74 -12.01
N PRO A 30 -8.09 -16.92 -11.40
CA PRO A 30 -9.16 -17.91 -11.57
C PRO A 30 -10.52 -17.31 -11.18
N ARG A 31 -11.58 -17.80 -11.82
CA ARG A 31 -12.97 -17.43 -11.46
C ARG A 31 -13.60 -18.59 -10.71
N GLY A 32 -14.29 -18.26 -9.63
CA GLY A 32 -15.11 -19.20 -8.86
C GLY A 32 -16.28 -19.74 -9.66
N THR A 33 -17.08 -20.57 -9.04
CA THR A 33 -18.25 -21.21 -9.64
C THR A 33 -19.42 -20.23 -9.82
N ALA A 34 -20.42 -20.61 -10.60
CA ALA A 34 -21.66 -19.82 -10.74
C ALA A 34 -22.39 -19.66 -9.38
N ASP A 35 -22.29 -20.65 -8.50
CA ASP A 35 -22.87 -20.59 -7.15
C ASP A 35 -22.14 -19.56 -6.28
N ASP A 36 -20.80 -19.45 -6.41
CA ASP A 36 -20.02 -18.41 -5.72
C ASP A 36 -20.46 -17.02 -6.16
N PHE A 37 -20.54 -16.79 -7.48
CA PHE A 37 -21.02 -15.52 -8.01
C PHE A 37 -22.44 -15.20 -7.56
N THR A 38 -23.33 -16.18 -7.49
CA THR A 38 -24.70 -16.02 -7.00
C THR A 38 -24.71 -15.63 -5.52
N ARG A 39 -23.85 -16.29 -4.71
CA ARG A 39 -23.73 -16.03 -3.28
C ARG A 39 -23.30 -14.60 -2.96
N TYR A 40 -22.34 -14.06 -3.73
CA TYR A 40 -21.80 -12.72 -3.48
C TYR A 40 -22.54 -11.61 -4.22
N LYS A 41 -23.44 -11.94 -5.15
CA LYS A 41 -24.10 -10.98 -6.03
C LYS A 41 -24.85 -9.87 -5.26
N GLU A 42 -25.76 -10.25 -4.37
CA GLU A 42 -26.58 -9.28 -3.62
C GLU A 42 -25.69 -8.36 -2.78
N ALA A 43 -24.70 -8.90 -2.11
CA ALA A 43 -23.77 -8.15 -1.27
C ALA A 43 -22.90 -7.19 -2.10
N GLY A 44 -22.38 -7.64 -3.24
CA GLY A 44 -21.58 -6.80 -4.13
C GLY A 44 -22.40 -5.70 -4.79
N ASP A 45 -23.61 -6.02 -5.28
CA ASP A 45 -24.54 -5.03 -5.84
C ASP A 45 -24.91 -3.97 -4.79
N LYS A 46 -25.05 -4.39 -3.51
CA LYS A 46 -25.33 -3.47 -2.40
C LYS A 46 -24.21 -2.46 -2.16
N VAL A 47 -22.94 -2.83 -2.37
CA VAL A 47 -21.84 -1.88 -2.28
C VAL A 47 -21.96 -0.79 -3.35
N PHE A 48 -22.40 -1.14 -4.57
CA PHE A 48 -22.70 -0.15 -5.62
C PHE A 48 -23.85 0.77 -5.22
N GLU A 49 -24.97 0.21 -4.75
CA GLU A 49 -26.13 0.99 -4.34
C GLU A 49 -25.80 1.96 -3.21
N ASP A 50 -25.12 1.49 -2.15
CA ASP A 50 -24.76 2.31 -1.01
C ASP A 50 -23.83 3.46 -1.43
N THR A 51 -22.86 3.20 -2.30
CA THR A 51 -21.95 4.22 -2.81
C THR A 51 -22.68 5.28 -3.62
N TRP A 52 -23.55 4.85 -4.55
CA TRP A 52 -24.31 5.77 -5.42
C TRP A 52 -25.45 6.49 -4.72
N SER A 53 -25.82 6.06 -3.49
CA SER A 53 -26.80 6.79 -2.67
C SER A 53 -26.31 8.15 -2.21
N GLU A 54 -24.97 8.37 -2.19
CA GLU A 54 -24.36 9.65 -1.86
C GLU A 54 -24.07 10.47 -3.12
N ALA A 55 -24.42 11.75 -3.10
CA ALA A 55 -24.19 12.66 -4.21
C ALA A 55 -22.68 12.77 -4.53
N CYS A 56 -22.33 12.71 -5.81
CA CYS A 56 -20.98 12.79 -6.31
C CYS A 56 -20.06 11.59 -5.97
N ASN A 57 -20.61 10.48 -5.48
CA ASN A 57 -19.87 9.24 -5.32
C ASN A 57 -20.14 8.29 -6.48
N GLU A 58 -19.09 7.86 -7.17
CA GLU A 58 -19.16 6.91 -8.28
C GLU A 58 -18.29 5.70 -7.96
N LEU A 59 -18.88 4.51 -7.84
CA LEU A 59 -18.16 3.25 -7.82
C LEU A 59 -17.96 2.78 -9.27
N HIS A 60 -16.70 2.61 -9.70
CA HIS A 60 -16.40 2.18 -11.07
C HIS A 60 -16.36 0.67 -11.17
N SER A 61 -15.70 0.02 -10.20
CA SER A 61 -15.61 -1.43 -10.15
C SER A 61 -15.45 -1.97 -8.75
N LEU A 62 -15.86 -3.22 -8.57
CA LEU A 62 -15.66 -4.01 -7.37
C LEU A 62 -15.31 -5.45 -7.76
N MET A 63 -14.22 -5.97 -7.20
CA MET A 63 -13.81 -7.37 -7.35
C MET A 63 -13.55 -7.97 -5.98
N VAL A 64 -14.14 -9.15 -5.72
CA VAL A 64 -13.92 -9.94 -4.50
C VAL A 64 -13.17 -11.21 -4.89
N VAL A 65 -12.03 -11.43 -4.26
CA VAL A 65 -11.23 -12.65 -4.39
C VAL A 65 -11.32 -13.41 -3.08
N LYS A 66 -11.71 -14.67 -3.11
CA LYS A 66 -11.83 -15.58 -1.95
C LYS A 66 -11.10 -16.88 -2.28
N ASP A 67 -10.20 -17.29 -1.40
CA ASP A 67 -9.40 -18.51 -1.57
C ASP A 67 -8.62 -18.58 -2.90
N GLY A 68 -8.24 -17.40 -3.43
CA GLY A 68 -7.48 -17.25 -4.67
C GLY A 68 -8.34 -17.20 -5.94
N GLU A 69 -9.66 -17.26 -5.84
CA GLU A 69 -10.59 -17.20 -6.96
C GLU A 69 -11.48 -15.95 -6.89
N VAL A 70 -11.76 -15.33 -8.04
CA VAL A 70 -12.71 -14.22 -8.13
C VAL A 70 -14.12 -14.78 -7.95
N VAL A 71 -14.79 -14.39 -6.88
CA VAL A 71 -16.15 -14.83 -6.53
C VAL A 71 -17.21 -13.77 -6.81
N TYR A 72 -16.79 -12.54 -7.07
CA TYR A 72 -17.63 -11.44 -7.54
C TYR A 72 -16.79 -10.45 -8.32
N GLU A 73 -17.29 -9.99 -9.44
CA GLU A 73 -16.77 -8.85 -10.17
C GLU A 73 -17.91 -8.09 -10.85
N ASN A 74 -17.87 -6.78 -10.77
CA ASN A 74 -18.83 -5.92 -11.44
C ASN A 74 -18.18 -4.58 -11.80
N TYR A 75 -18.61 -4.02 -12.91
CA TYR A 75 -18.15 -2.74 -13.47
C TYR A 75 -19.38 -1.88 -13.73
N ALA A 76 -19.31 -0.60 -13.33
CA ALA A 76 -20.38 0.34 -13.65
C ALA A 76 -20.54 0.49 -15.17
N PRO A 77 -21.72 0.87 -15.68
CA PRO A 77 -22.01 0.84 -17.13
C PRO A 77 -21.05 1.62 -18.02
N ALA A 78 -20.35 2.64 -17.48
CA ALA A 78 -19.37 3.44 -18.21
C ALA A 78 -17.94 2.88 -18.14
N HIS A 79 -17.72 1.78 -17.39
CA HIS A 79 -16.41 1.22 -17.08
C HIS A 79 -16.26 -0.22 -17.56
N SER A 80 -15.02 -0.68 -17.69
CA SER A 80 -14.71 -2.02 -18.19
C SER A 80 -13.55 -2.68 -17.43
N ALA A 81 -13.41 -4.00 -17.58
CA ALA A 81 -12.35 -4.79 -16.94
C ALA A 81 -10.93 -4.37 -17.34
N ASP A 82 -10.76 -3.90 -18.57
CA ASP A 82 -9.46 -3.50 -19.13
C ASP A 82 -9.10 -2.04 -18.88
N GLU A 83 -10.01 -1.28 -18.27
CA GLU A 83 -9.78 0.13 -17.98
C GLU A 83 -8.68 0.33 -16.94
N LEU A 84 -7.78 1.28 -17.22
CA LEU A 84 -6.74 1.67 -16.30
C LEU A 84 -7.24 2.82 -15.42
N HIS A 85 -7.34 2.58 -14.13
CA HIS A 85 -7.69 3.59 -13.14
C HIS A 85 -6.45 4.16 -12.48
N ILE A 86 -6.45 5.47 -12.23
CA ILE A 86 -5.39 6.09 -11.44
C ILE A 86 -5.49 5.60 -9.99
N MET A 87 -4.43 5.02 -9.49
CA MET A 87 -4.37 4.40 -8.18
C MET A 87 -4.12 5.41 -7.04
N TRP A 88 -3.77 6.65 -7.36
CA TRP A 88 -3.39 7.63 -6.36
C TRP A 88 -2.41 7.03 -5.33
N SER A 89 -2.71 7.16 -4.04
CA SER A 89 -1.81 6.70 -2.98
C SER A 89 -1.69 5.18 -2.83
N VAL A 90 -2.53 4.37 -3.47
CA VAL A 90 -2.30 2.94 -3.62
C VAL A 90 -0.93 2.66 -4.26
N SER A 91 -0.45 3.55 -5.13
CA SER A 91 0.90 3.50 -5.73
C SER A 91 2.01 3.33 -4.70
N LYS A 92 1.82 3.86 -3.49
CA LYS A 92 2.81 3.83 -2.41
C LYS A 92 3.19 2.41 -1.99
N THR A 93 2.22 1.50 -1.94
CA THR A 93 2.48 0.11 -1.56
C THR A 93 3.29 -0.63 -2.63
N PHE A 94 3.09 -0.29 -3.91
CA PHE A 94 3.94 -0.80 -4.99
C PHE A 94 5.38 -0.28 -4.86
N THR A 95 5.56 0.98 -4.49
CA THR A 95 6.90 1.54 -4.20
C THR A 95 7.55 0.85 -3.00
N ALA A 96 6.80 0.64 -1.91
CA ALA A 96 7.31 -0.12 -0.76
C ALA A 96 7.73 -1.54 -1.16
N THR A 97 6.95 -2.22 -2.01
CA THR A 97 7.30 -3.54 -2.52
C THR A 97 8.59 -3.52 -3.35
N ALA A 98 8.83 -2.45 -4.13
CA ALA A 98 10.10 -2.27 -4.84
C ALA A 98 11.28 -2.08 -3.87
N VAL A 99 11.07 -1.35 -2.76
CA VAL A 99 12.08 -1.26 -1.69
C VAL A 99 12.35 -2.65 -1.10
N GLY A 100 11.31 -3.46 -0.85
CA GLY A 100 11.46 -4.84 -0.39
C GLY A 100 12.32 -5.70 -1.31
N PHE A 101 12.13 -5.60 -2.63
CA PHE A 101 12.99 -6.28 -3.59
C PHE A 101 14.43 -5.75 -3.57
N ALA A 102 14.63 -4.44 -3.41
CA ALA A 102 15.97 -3.86 -3.30
C ALA A 102 16.68 -4.31 -2.01
N VAL A 103 15.95 -4.44 -0.89
CA VAL A 103 16.45 -5.04 0.36
C VAL A 103 16.84 -6.51 0.15
N GLN A 104 15.97 -7.29 -0.51
CA GLN A 104 16.24 -8.71 -0.82
C GLN A 104 17.49 -8.89 -1.67
N GLU A 105 17.79 -7.95 -2.56
CA GLU A 105 18.98 -7.95 -3.41
C GLU A 105 20.22 -7.37 -2.73
N GLY A 106 20.08 -6.87 -1.49
CA GLY A 106 21.17 -6.25 -0.73
C GLY A 106 21.64 -4.91 -1.29
N LEU A 107 20.78 -4.23 -2.07
CA LEU A 107 21.06 -2.93 -2.67
C LEU A 107 20.85 -1.78 -1.70
N VAL A 108 19.95 -1.95 -0.72
CA VAL A 108 19.66 -0.99 0.34
C VAL A 108 19.39 -1.72 1.65
N SER A 109 19.51 -0.98 2.76
CA SER A 109 19.06 -1.39 4.09
C SER A 109 18.02 -0.39 4.59
N LEU A 110 17.07 -0.82 5.40
CA LEU A 110 16.09 0.09 6.00
C LEU A 110 16.73 1.08 6.99
N ASP A 111 17.91 0.76 7.53
CA ASP A 111 18.70 1.62 8.42
C ASP A 111 19.58 2.63 7.66
N ASP A 112 19.68 2.53 6.33
CA ASP A 112 20.48 3.44 5.51
C ASP A 112 19.96 4.87 5.63
N LYS A 113 20.88 5.84 5.62
CA LYS A 113 20.54 7.25 5.72
C LYS A 113 20.09 7.79 4.36
N VAL A 114 18.97 8.47 4.35
CA VAL A 114 18.40 9.06 3.13
C VAL A 114 19.39 10.00 2.43
N VAL A 115 20.14 10.79 3.20
CA VAL A 115 21.14 11.74 2.67
C VAL A 115 22.21 11.08 1.82
N ASP A 116 22.58 9.83 2.08
CA ASP A 116 23.64 9.13 1.38
C ASP A 116 23.29 8.88 -0.10
N TYR A 117 22.01 8.93 -0.44
CA TYR A 117 21.51 8.75 -1.80
C TYR A 117 21.37 10.05 -2.60
N PHE A 118 21.54 11.22 -1.94
CA PHE A 118 21.24 12.54 -2.53
C PHE A 118 22.35 13.58 -2.34
N PRO A 119 23.63 13.25 -2.53
CA PRO A 119 24.74 14.17 -2.22
C PRO A 119 24.69 15.49 -3.01
N GLU A 120 24.08 15.48 -4.20
CA GLU A 120 24.00 16.66 -5.09
C GLU A 120 22.78 17.55 -4.82
N GLU A 121 21.74 17.01 -4.16
CA GLU A 121 20.49 17.69 -3.89
C GLU A 121 20.38 18.22 -2.46
N LEU A 122 21.33 17.92 -1.59
CA LEU A 122 21.31 18.42 -0.23
C LEU A 122 21.36 19.95 -0.18
N PRO A 123 20.59 20.59 0.72
CA PRO A 123 20.70 22.04 0.95
C PRO A 123 22.08 22.38 1.52
N SER A 124 22.55 23.61 1.27
CA SER A 124 23.85 24.10 1.78
C SER A 124 23.92 24.13 3.32
N GLU A 125 22.78 24.31 3.97
CA GLU A 125 22.59 24.22 5.42
C GLU A 125 21.57 23.12 5.69
N CYS A 126 22.03 21.98 6.16
CA CYS A 126 21.18 20.84 6.52
C CYS A 126 20.74 20.96 7.98
N HIS A 127 19.46 20.73 8.23
CA HIS A 127 18.99 20.46 9.59
C HIS A 127 19.65 19.16 10.10
N GLU A 128 20.08 19.12 11.37
CA GLU A 128 20.76 17.93 11.94
C GLU A 128 19.94 16.64 11.77
N TRP A 129 18.62 16.72 11.89
CA TRP A 129 17.70 15.58 11.73
C TRP A 129 17.67 15.02 10.33
N LEU A 130 18.05 15.77 9.29
CA LEU A 130 18.13 15.25 7.94
C LEU A 130 19.16 14.10 7.85
N ASN A 131 20.27 14.20 8.62
CA ASN A 131 21.28 13.15 8.70
C ASN A 131 20.85 11.93 9.53
N GLU A 132 19.75 12.04 10.28
CA GLU A 132 19.22 10.93 11.06
C GLU A 132 18.20 10.11 10.28
N MET A 133 17.50 10.73 9.31
CA MET A 133 16.40 10.15 8.56
C MET A 133 16.82 8.89 7.78
N THR A 134 16.08 7.81 7.98
CA THR A 134 16.34 6.50 7.38
C THR A 134 15.29 6.13 6.32
N LEU A 135 15.56 5.09 5.53
CA LEU A 135 14.56 4.53 4.61
C LEU A 135 13.35 4.00 5.36
N HIS A 136 13.56 3.43 6.55
CA HIS A 136 12.46 2.99 7.42
C HIS A 136 11.52 4.14 7.79
N ASP A 137 12.07 5.31 8.15
CA ASP A 137 11.27 6.48 8.51
C ASP A 137 10.40 6.97 7.33
N LEU A 138 10.91 6.84 6.10
CA LEU A 138 10.14 7.16 4.90
C LEU A 138 8.99 6.15 4.69
N LEU A 139 9.26 4.84 4.88
CA LEU A 139 8.26 3.76 4.71
C LEU A 139 7.09 3.89 5.67
N ILE A 140 7.35 4.25 6.92
CA ILE A 140 6.33 4.35 7.97
C ILE A 140 5.71 5.75 8.13
N MET A 141 5.99 6.66 7.18
CA MET A 141 5.48 8.05 7.23
C MET A 141 5.91 8.82 8.48
N SER A 142 7.17 8.67 8.89
CA SER A 142 7.73 9.34 10.07
C SER A 142 8.99 10.17 9.76
N SER A 143 9.13 10.67 8.54
CA SER A 143 10.27 11.51 8.16
C SER A 143 10.42 12.80 8.99
N GLY A 144 9.32 13.30 9.55
CA GLY A 144 9.30 14.58 10.28
C GLY A 144 9.27 15.82 9.40
N LEU A 145 9.39 15.69 8.08
CA LEU A 145 9.34 16.79 7.11
C LEU A 145 7.97 17.47 7.13
N ARG A 146 7.95 18.81 7.25
CA ARG A 146 6.73 19.62 7.38
C ARG A 146 5.85 19.59 6.13
N TYR A 147 6.46 19.69 4.94
CA TYR A 147 5.70 19.96 3.72
C TYR A 147 5.54 18.71 2.87
N ASP A 148 4.27 18.40 2.52
CA ASP A 148 3.94 17.50 1.43
C ASP A 148 3.70 18.32 0.16
N HIS A 149 4.64 18.27 -0.77
CA HIS A 149 4.58 19.02 -2.02
C HIS A 149 3.68 18.37 -3.09
N ILE A 150 2.91 17.32 -2.74
CA ILE A 150 2.08 16.60 -3.70
C ILE A 150 1.12 17.50 -4.49
N GLY A 151 0.54 18.50 -3.83
CA GLY A 151 -0.39 19.42 -4.50
C GLY A 151 0.28 20.21 -5.65
N ARG A 152 1.54 20.61 -5.47
CA ARG A 152 2.34 21.28 -6.53
C ARG A 152 2.79 20.27 -7.59
N ALA A 153 3.25 19.12 -7.16
CA ALA A 153 3.80 18.07 -8.02
C ALA A 153 2.72 17.45 -8.92
N ALA A 154 1.61 17.00 -8.35
CA ALA A 154 0.48 16.43 -9.08
C ALA A 154 -0.24 17.50 -9.93
N GLY A 155 -0.16 18.78 -9.54
CA GLY A 155 -0.64 19.93 -10.33
C GLY A 155 0.27 20.31 -11.50
N GLY A 156 1.35 19.55 -11.77
CA GLY A 156 2.23 19.74 -12.93
C GLY A 156 3.22 20.89 -12.80
N GLN A 157 3.43 21.45 -11.61
CA GLN A 157 4.43 22.51 -11.42
C GLN A 157 5.84 21.95 -11.62
N GLN A 158 6.67 22.75 -12.32
CA GLN A 158 8.05 22.40 -12.62
C GLN A 158 8.97 22.90 -11.50
N PHE A 159 9.56 21.98 -10.75
CA PHE A 159 10.57 22.22 -9.72
C PHE A 159 11.37 20.95 -9.49
N ASP A 160 12.48 21.01 -8.78
CA ASP A 160 13.23 19.84 -8.36
C ASP A 160 12.58 19.22 -7.12
N TRP A 161 11.87 18.13 -7.33
CA TRP A 161 11.08 17.49 -6.26
C TRP A 161 11.97 16.95 -5.13
N VAL A 162 13.16 16.43 -5.46
CA VAL A 162 14.10 15.91 -4.44
C VAL A 162 14.61 17.07 -3.60
N ARG A 163 15.18 18.08 -4.25
CA ARG A 163 15.79 19.23 -3.56
C ARG A 163 14.80 19.99 -2.69
N GLU A 164 13.61 20.25 -3.20
CA GLU A 164 12.55 20.93 -2.44
C GLU A 164 12.12 20.09 -1.21
N THR A 165 12.02 18.76 -1.37
CA THR A 165 11.65 17.88 -0.26
C THR A 165 12.73 17.85 0.82
N LEU A 166 14.00 17.69 0.44
CA LEU A 166 15.12 17.65 1.39
C LEU A 166 15.41 19.02 2.04
N SER A 167 14.93 20.09 1.42
CA SER A 167 15.05 21.46 1.97
C SER A 167 13.89 21.84 2.89
N ALA A 168 12.87 20.99 3.02
CA ALA A 168 11.74 21.27 3.89
C ALA A 168 12.17 21.29 5.38
N PRO A 169 11.62 22.22 6.20
CA PRO A 169 11.85 22.19 7.63
C PRO A 169 11.21 20.95 8.28
N PHE A 170 11.71 20.60 9.44
CA PHE A 170 11.17 19.52 10.25
C PHE A 170 10.19 20.03 11.30
N ASP A 171 9.12 19.29 11.54
CA ASP A 171 8.21 19.47 12.68
C ASP A 171 8.53 18.49 13.81
N PHE A 172 9.11 17.32 13.48
CA PHE A 172 9.47 16.29 14.45
C PHE A 172 10.79 15.64 14.06
N ARG A 173 11.42 15.00 15.03
CA ARG A 173 12.58 14.14 14.76
C ARG A 173 12.13 12.90 13.98
N PRO A 174 12.85 12.48 12.95
CA PRO A 174 12.54 11.26 12.20
C PRO A 174 12.33 10.05 13.10
N GLY A 175 11.37 9.20 12.76
CA GLY A 175 11.01 8.01 13.52
C GLY A 175 10.15 8.24 14.76
N THR A 176 9.75 9.47 15.08
CA THR A 176 9.07 9.75 16.37
C THR A 176 7.57 9.94 16.26
N MET A 177 7.06 10.42 15.13
CA MET A 177 5.64 10.71 14.94
C MET A 177 5.20 10.43 13.51
N TYR A 178 4.01 9.88 13.38
CA TYR A 178 3.36 9.72 12.09
C TYR A 178 2.99 11.07 11.47
N HIS A 179 3.43 11.29 10.24
CA HIS A 179 3.04 12.43 9.42
C HIS A 179 2.99 12.01 7.96
N TYR A 180 1.78 11.79 7.45
CA TYR A 180 1.60 11.36 6.07
C TYR A 180 2.17 12.38 5.09
N ASN A 181 3.12 11.94 4.27
CA ASN A 181 3.83 12.80 3.32
C ASN A 181 4.15 11.98 2.06
N SER A 182 3.54 12.36 0.94
CA SER A 182 3.70 11.64 -0.33
C SER A 182 5.10 11.76 -0.91
N MET A 183 5.84 12.81 -0.53
CA MET A 183 7.22 13.00 -0.98
C MET A 183 8.17 12.00 -0.33
N ASN A 184 7.84 11.43 0.84
CA ASN A 184 8.60 10.32 1.41
C ASN A 184 8.67 9.15 0.42
N THR A 185 7.55 8.81 -0.19
CA THR A 185 7.46 7.73 -1.16
C THR A 185 8.14 8.09 -2.48
N TYR A 186 8.08 9.35 -2.88
CA TYR A 186 8.85 9.81 -4.04
C TYR A 186 10.35 9.65 -3.81
N LEU A 187 10.88 10.01 -2.64
CA LEU A 187 12.30 9.78 -2.29
C LEU A 187 12.65 8.28 -2.37
N LEU A 188 11.79 7.38 -1.85
CA LEU A 188 11.97 5.94 -1.98
C LEU A 188 12.01 5.50 -3.45
N SER A 189 11.13 6.04 -4.31
CA SER A 189 11.14 5.75 -5.75
C SER A 189 12.44 6.18 -6.42
N VAL A 190 12.97 7.34 -6.06
CA VAL A 190 14.26 7.83 -6.58
C VAL A 190 15.41 6.96 -6.08
N ILE A 191 15.44 6.61 -4.79
CA ILE A 191 16.48 5.75 -4.20
C ILE A 191 16.53 4.40 -4.93
N VAL A 192 15.37 3.71 -5.05
CA VAL A 192 15.30 2.44 -5.79
C VAL A 192 15.77 2.63 -7.23
N SER A 193 15.38 3.71 -7.90
CA SER A 193 15.82 3.96 -9.28
C SER A 193 17.33 4.16 -9.39
N ARG A 194 17.96 4.84 -8.42
CA ARG A 194 19.41 5.08 -8.40
C ARG A 194 20.19 3.80 -8.15
N VAL A 195 19.81 2.99 -7.17
CA VAL A 195 20.54 1.78 -6.80
C VAL A 195 20.36 0.65 -7.81
N THR A 196 19.22 0.62 -8.54
CA THR A 196 18.96 -0.40 -9.57
C THR A 196 19.37 0.04 -10.98
N GLY A 197 19.59 1.34 -11.20
CA GLY A 197 19.80 1.91 -12.54
C GLY A 197 18.57 1.86 -13.44
N MET A 198 17.38 1.62 -12.89
CA MET A 198 16.11 1.49 -13.61
C MET A 198 15.04 2.38 -13.00
N LYS A 199 14.10 2.88 -13.81
CA LYS A 199 12.87 3.46 -13.24
C LYS A 199 12.15 2.41 -12.41
N ILE A 200 11.47 2.85 -11.34
CA ILE A 200 10.79 1.91 -10.44
C ILE A 200 9.73 1.05 -11.18
N ALA A 201 9.07 1.62 -12.20
CA ALA A 201 8.12 0.88 -13.03
C ALA A 201 8.81 -0.27 -13.79
N ASP A 202 9.98 -0.02 -14.39
CA ASP A 202 10.76 -1.03 -15.13
C ASP A 202 11.34 -2.10 -14.19
N TYR A 203 11.73 -1.69 -12.98
CA TYR A 203 12.21 -2.61 -11.96
C TYR A 203 11.08 -3.53 -11.48
N LEU A 204 9.91 -2.96 -11.17
CA LEU A 204 8.73 -3.73 -10.79
C LEU A 204 8.18 -4.57 -11.95
N ASP A 205 8.33 -4.14 -13.20
CA ASP A 205 7.92 -4.99 -14.33
C ASP A 205 8.62 -6.34 -14.29
N ARG A 206 9.92 -6.34 -14.04
CA ARG A 206 10.72 -7.57 -13.98
C ARG A 206 10.44 -8.41 -12.73
N LYS A 207 10.21 -7.76 -11.59
CA LYS A 207 10.13 -8.43 -10.29
C LYS A 207 8.70 -8.82 -9.89
N LEU A 208 7.72 -8.05 -10.33
CA LEU A 208 6.34 -8.16 -9.87
C LEU A 208 5.33 -8.21 -11.02
N PHE A 209 5.30 -7.21 -11.92
CA PHE A 209 4.21 -7.09 -12.89
C PHE A 209 4.19 -8.24 -13.88
N THR A 210 5.33 -8.54 -14.52
CA THR A 210 5.43 -9.70 -15.42
C THR A 210 5.10 -11.02 -14.71
N PRO A 211 5.66 -11.36 -13.53
CA PRO A 211 5.26 -12.56 -12.78
C PRO A 211 3.77 -12.64 -12.43
N LEU A 212 3.14 -11.52 -12.06
CA LEU A 212 1.71 -11.46 -11.74
C LEU A 212 0.81 -11.37 -12.99
N GLY A 213 1.39 -11.28 -14.18
CA GLY A 213 0.65 -11.09 -15.42
C GLY A 213 -0.04 -9.73 -15.52
N ILE A 214 0.51 -8.70 -14.90
CA ILE A 214 0.11 -7.29 -15.04
C ILE A 214 0.83 -6.74 -16.27
N LYS A 215 0.10 -6.54 -17.37
CA LYS A 215 0.71 -6.18 -18.66
C LYS A 215 0.51 -4.72 -19.03
N ASN A 216 -0.64 -4.18 -18.68
CA ASN A 216 -1.00 -2.80 -19.01
C ASN A 216 -0.88 -1.97 -17.73
N TYR A 217 0.01 -1.00 -17.74
CA TYR A 217 0.17 -0.03 -16.67
C TYR A 217 0.80 1.25 -17.21
N HIS A 218 0.60 2.33 -16.50
CA HIS A 218 1.29 3.59 -16.70
C HIS A 218 1.63 4.19 -15.33
N TRP A 219 2.78 4.82 -15.21
CA TRP A 219 3.17 5.52 -13.99
C TRP A 219 3.73 6.90 -14.31
N THR A 220 3.09 7.94 -13.78
CA THR A 220 3.48 9.35 -13.98
C THR A 220 4.91 9.58 -13.51
N GLU A 221 5.63 10.46 -14.20
CA GLU A 221 7.00 10.81 -13.90
C GLU A 221 7.13 12.25 -13.37
N SER A 222 8.17 12.46 -12.56
CA SER A 222 8.60 13.80 -12.14
C SER A 222 9.32 14.51 -13.29
N PRO A 223 9.53 15.85 -13.20
CA PRO A 223 10.36 16.58 -14.14
C PRO A 223 11.81 16.06 -14.25
N GLN A 224 12.30 15.35 -13.20
CA GLN A 224 13.62 14.73 -13.16
C GLN A 224 13.65 13.33 -13.81
N GLY A 225 12.51 12.84 -14.33
CA GLY A 225 12.41 11.57 -15.05
C GLY A 225 12.28 10.32 -14.16
N TYR A 226 12.02 10.47 -12.86
CA TYR A 226 11.68 9.37 -11.96
C TYR A 226 10.17 9.19 -11.87
N ASN A 227 9.69 7.96 -11.72
CA ASN A 227 8.26 7.75 -11.42
C ASN A 227 7.90 8.41 -10.08
N SER A 228 6.68 8.97 -9.99
CA SER A 228 6.22 9.73 -8.82
C SER A 228 6.18 8.90 -7.51
N GLY A 229 6.15 7.58 -7.63
CA GLY A 229 6.21 6.64 -6.50
C GLY A 229 5.00 6.71 -5.59
N GLY A 230 4.70 7.89 -5.05
CA GLY A 230 3.62 8.12 -4.09
C GLY A 230 2.21 8.22 -4.69
N TRP A 231 2.10 8.33 -6.01
CA TRP A 231 0.84 8.44 -6.79
C TRP A 231 1.10 8.14 -8.26
N GLY A 232 0.06 8.25 -9.09
CA GLY A 232 0.20 8.27 -10.55
C GLY A 232 0.41 6.92 -11.23
N LEU A 233 0.36 5.80 -10.50
CA LEU A 233 0.24 4.47 -11.09
C LEU A 233 -1.19 4.29 -11.63
N HIS A 234 -1.32 3.77 -12.85
CA HIS A 234 -2.58 3.41 -13.47
C HIS A 234 -2.54 1.91 -13.77
N ILE A 235 -3.49 1.17 -13.25
CA ILE A 235 -3.69 -0.28 -13.45
C ILE A 235 -5.17 -0.62 -13.47
N SER A 236 -5.50 -1.81 -13.97
CA SER A 236 -6.87 -2.35 -13.93
C SER A 236 -7.24 -2.86 -12.53
N THR A 237 -8.54 -3.02 -12.29
CA THR A 237 -9.08 -3.58 -11.04
C THR A 237 -8.52 -4.97 -10.74
N GLU A 238 -8.41 -5.84 -11.76
CA GLU A 238 -7.82 -7.17 -11.56
C GLU A 238 -6.32 -7.09 -11.22
N SER A 239 -5.59 -6.14 -11.79
CA SER A 239 -4.19 -5.92 -11.44
C SER A 239 -4.03 -5.46 -10.00
N LEU A 240 -4.94 -4.64 -9.50
CA LEU A 240 -5.02 -4.24 -8.10
C LEU A 240 -5.34 -5.44 -7.19
N ALA A 241 -6.30 -6.28 -7.58
CA ALA A 241 -6.66 -7.50 -6.85
C ALA A 241 -5.48 -8.49 -6.79
N LYS A 242 -4.71 -8.64 -7.88
CA LYS A 242 -3.49 -9.46 -7.91
C LYS A 242 -2.42 -8.98 -6.93
N MET A 243 -2.26 -7.67 -6.80
CA MET A 243 -1.36 -7.10 -5.78
C MET A 243 -1.81 -7.47 -4.38
N GLY A 244 -3.10 -7.33 -4.07
CA GLY A 244 -3.66 -7.76 -2.79
C GLY A 244 -3.47 -9.26 -2.54
N GLN A 245 -3.71 -10.10 -3.55
CA GLN A 245 -3.53 -11.55 -3.47
C GLN A 245 -2.05 -11.93 -3.26
N PHE A 246 -1.12 -11.25 -3.93
CA PHE A 246 0.32 -11.42 -3.73
C PHE A 246 0.75 -11.09 -2.28
N MET A 247 0.21 -10.00 -1.73
CA MET A 247 0.47 -9.63 -0.33
C MET A 247 -0.16 -10.63 0.64
N LEU A 248 -1.40 -11.05 0.40
CA LEU A 248 -2.09 -12.08 1.18
C LEU A 248 -1.30 -13.40 1.22
N GLN A 249 -0.67 -13.76 0.11
CA GLN A 249 0.20 -14.94 -0.02
C GLN A 249 1.64 -14.68 0.43
N ARG A 250 1.90 -13.54 1.10
CA ARG A 250 3.21 -13.19 1.66
C ARG A 250 4.35 -13.31 0.66
N GLY A 251 4.12 -12.77 -0.55
CA GLY A 251 5.14 -12.72 -1.59
C GLY A 251 5.30 -14.00 -2.41
N CYS A 252 4.50 -15.03 -2.15
CA CYS A 252 4.44 -16.22 -2.99
C CYS A 252 3.48 -16.00 -4.16
N TRP A 253 3.88 -16.42 -5.36
CA TRP A 253 3.01 -16.37 -6.53
C TRP A 253 3.26 -17.59 -7.42
N ASN A 254 2.21 -18.32 -7.76
CA ASN A 254 2.29 -19.56 -8.53
C ASN A 254 3.33 -20.56 -7.98
N GLY A 255 3.39 -20.70 -6.65
CA GLY A 255 4.32 -21.60 -5.96
C GLY A 255 5.77 -21.13 -5.91
N LYS A 256 6.06 -19.89 -6.36
CA LYS A 256 7.39 -19.29 -6.30
C LYS A 256 7.40 -18.13 -5.32
N GLN A 257 8.31 -18.15 -4.35
CA GLN A 257 8.57 -17.00 -3.50
C GLN A 257 9.30 -15.93 -4.33
N LEU A 258 8.63 -14.79 -4.59
CA LEU A 258 9.19 -13.68 -5.33
C LEU A 258 9.88 -12.69 -4.38
N LEU A 259 9.23 -12.38 -3.26
CA LEU A 259 9.76 -11.51 -2.20
C LEU A 259 9.68 -12.27 -0.88
N PHE A 260 10.71 -12.17 -0.02
CA PHE A 260 10.78 -12.89 1.24
C PHE A 260 9.59 -12.60 2.18
N GLU A 261 9.17 -13.63 2.93
CA GLU A 261 7.94 -13.58 3.74
C GLU A 261 8.01 -12.56 4.86
N GLU A 262 9.17 -12.38 5.47
CA GLU A 262 9.40 -11.48 6.60
C GLU A 262 9.13 -10.02 6.23
N TRP A 263 9.28 -9.67 4.93
CA TRP A 263 8.87 -8.34 4.44
C TRP A 263 7.40 -8.06 4.72
N PHE A 264 6.55 -9.05 4.52
CA PHE A 264 5.10 -8.90 4.72
C PHE A 264 4.71 -8.94 6.18
N ASP A 265 5.47 -9.63 7.04
CA ASP A 265 5.27 -9.60 8.50
C ASP A 265 5.45 -8.19 9.04
N GLU A 266 6.46 -7.48 8.56
CA GLU A 266 6.72 -6.09 8.93
C GLU A 266 5.78 -5.12 8.21
N ALA A 267 5.64 -5.25 6.88
CA ALA A 267 4.84 -4.34 6.06
C ALA A 267 3.37 -4.34 6.46
N MET A 268 2.82 -5.51 6.80
CA MET A 268 1.42 -5.73 7.20
C MET A 268 1.26 -5.76 8.74
N SER A 269 2.05 -4.96 9.45
CA SER A 269 1.91 -4.77 10.90
C SER A 269 1.98 -3.29 11.25
N PRO A 270 1.38 -2.84 12.37
CA PRO A 270 1.46 -1.45 12.77
C PRO A 270 2.89 -1.10 13.22
N GLN A 271 3.63 -0.41 12.36
CA GLN A 271 4.98 0.10 12.63
C GLN A 271 4.93 1.41 13.41
N ILE A 272 3.88 2.21 13.21
CA ILE A 272 3.64 3.47 13.91
C ILE A 272 2.13 3.69 14.06
N MET A 273 1.72 4.29 15.17
CA MET A 273 0.34 4.70 15.38
C MET A 273 0.15 6.17 15.03
N GLN A 274 -0.97 6.52 14.40
CA GLN A 274 -1.25 7.89 13.94
C GLN A 274 -1.31 8.92 15.07
N TYR A 275 -1.50 8.49 16.31
CA TYR A 275 -1.64 9.33 17.51
C TYR A 275 -0.43 9.31 18.45
N GLU A 276 0.55 8.44 18.21
CA GLU A 276 1.78 8.38 19.03
C GLU A 276 2.55 9.69 18.97
N GLY A 277 3.02 10.12 20.14
CA GLY A 277 3.73 11.40 20.30
C GLY A 277 2.84 12.64 20.29
N ARG A 278 1.54 12.53 19.93
CA ARG A 278 0.61 13.69 19.84
C ARG A 278 -0.17 13.93 21.11
N ILE A 279 -0.46 12.91 21.89
CA ILE A 279 -1.25 12.97 23.13
C ILE A 279 -0.34 12.60 24.29
N ALA A 280 0.02 13.60 25.09
CA ALA A 280 0.96 13.43 26.20
C ALA A 280 0.32 12.87 27.49
N ASP A 281 -0.97 13.18 27.72
CA ASP A 281 -1.68 12.70 28.92
C ASP A 281 -2.11 11.24 28.73
N PRO A 282 -1.67 10.30 29.60
CA PRO A 282 -1.99 8.88 29.45
C PRO A 282 -3.48 8.57 29.53
N ALA A 283 -4.25 9.31 30.32
CA ALA A 283 -5.70 9.09 30.45
C ALA A 283 -6.44 9.62 29.22
N GLU A 284 -5.98 10.72 28.65
CA GLU A 284 -6.51 11.25 27.39
C GLU A 284 -6.19 10.28 26.24
N LEU A 285 -4.95 9.78 26.17
CA LEU A 285 -4.53 8.79 25.18
C LEU A 285 -5.38 7.51 25.27
N GLN A 286 -5.67 7.03 26.48
CA GLN A 286 -6.51 5.85 26.64
C GLN A 286 -7.93 6.09 26.14
N ARG A 287 -8.55 7.22 26.49
CA ARG A 287 -9.88 7.61 25.99
C ARG A 287 -9.89 7.74 24.46
N PHE A 288 -8.83 8.30 23.87
CA PHE A 288 -8.69 8.41 22.43
C PHE A 288 -8.63 7.02 21.77
N LYS A 289 -7.78 6.11 22.29
CA LYS A 289 -7.69 4.72 21.78
C LYS A 289 -9.05 4.02 21.81
N GLU A 290 -9.79 4.16 22.90
CA GLU A 290 -11.14 3.58 23.03
C GLU A 290 -12.12 4.17 22.01
N SER A 291 -12.06 5.49 21.78
CA SER A 291 -12.93 6.16 20.79
C SER A 291 -12.59 5.78 19.36
N MET A 292 -11.33 5.43 19.06
CA MET A 292 -10.84 5.06 17.73
C MET A 292 -10.82 3.54 17.48
N ALA A 293 -11.25 2.73 18.46
CA ALA A 293 -11.16 1.26 18.37
C ALA A 293 -11.89 0.65 17.14
N ARG A 294 -12.86 1.34 16.58
CA ARG A 294 -13.60 0.95 15.36
C ARG A 294 -13.38 1.91 14.18
N ASP A 295 -12.41 2.81 14.28
CA ASP A 295 -12.04 3.71 13.19
C ASP A 295 -11.06 3.07 12.22
N GLN A 296 -11.34 3.17 10.92
CA GLN A 296 -10.58 2.53 9.85
C GLN A 296 -9.22 3.19 9.58
N TRP A 297 -8.96 4.37 10.12
CA TRP A 297 -7.75 5.16 9.86
C TRP A 297 -6.82 5.31 11.06
N HIS A 298 -7.18 4.72 12.23
CA HIS A 298 -6.41 4.85 13.47
C HIS A 298 -5.94 3.50 14.05
N GLN A 299 -5.82 2.46 13.21
CA GLN A 299 -5.37 1.13 13.63
C GLN A 299 -3.85 0.92 13.43
N GLY A 300 -3.12 1.95 13.02
CA GLY A 300 -1.70 1.91 12.72
C GLY A 300 -1.39 2.00 11.23
N TYR A 301 -0.11 2.19 10.93
CA TYR A 301 0.42 2.27 9.59
C TYR A 301 1.64 1.38 9.45
N GLY A 302 1.67 0.54 8.44
CA GLY A 302 2.78 -0.34 8.10
C GLY A 302 3.69 0.26 7.04
N TYR A 303 4.31 -0.57 6.21
CA TYR A 303 5.13 -0.07 5.11
C TYR A 303 4.24 0.39 3.96
N GLN A 304 3.87 1.69 3.98
CA GLN A 304 3.06 2.37 2.97
C GLN A 304 1.66 1.75 2.80
N MET A 305 1.05 1.31 3.91
CA MET A 305 -0.31 0.78 3.95
C MET A 305 -0.96 0.98 5.31
N TRP A 306 -2.27 0.99 5.32
CA TRP A 306 -3.08 1.18 6.51
C TRP A 306 -3.41 -0.14 7.18
N CYS A 307 -3.23 -0.22 8.49
CA CYS A 307 -3.88 -1.25 9.29
C CYS A 307 -5.35 -0.87 9.52
N CYS A 308 -6.22 -1.85 9.49
CA CYS A 308 -7.67 -1.67 9.61
C CYS A 308 -8.23 -2.44 10.80
N ILE A 309 -9.49 -2.19 11.14
CA ILE A 309 -10.22 -3.01 12.11
C ILE A 309 -10.33 -4.46 11.62
N ASP A 310 -10.65 -5.36 12.54
CA ASP A 310 -10.87 -6.79 12.27
C ASP A 310 -9.66 -7.48 11.59
N GLY A 311 -8.43 -7.02 11.89
CA GLY A 311 -7.19 -7.62 11.38
C GLY A 311 -6.96 -7.45 9.88
N ALA A 312 -7.71 -6.57 9.23
CA ALA A 312 -7.54 -6.29 7.81
C ALA A 312 -6.44 -5.24 7.55
N TYR A 313 -5.95 -5.20 6.31
CA TYR A 313 -5.00 -4.21 5.83
C TYR A 313 -5.54 -3.57 4.56
N ARG A 314 -5.13 -2.33 4.28
CA ARG A 314 -5.66 -1.60 3.13
C ARG A 314 -4.59 -0.77 2.43
N LEU A 315 -4.48 -0.98 1.11
CA LEU A 315 -3.93 -0.01 0.19
C LEU A 315 -5.02 1.02 -0.06
N ASP A 316 -4.69 2.30 0.07
CA ASP A 316 -5.67 3.39 0.07
C ASP A 316 -5.23 4.52 -0.86
N GLY A 317 -6.10 4.95 -1.74
CA GLY A 317 -5.86 6.05 -2.67
C GLY A 317 -6.99 7.06 -2.68
N ALA A 318 -6.65 8.31 -2.99
CA ALA A 318 -7.63 9.37 -3.13
C ALA A 318 -8.78 8.95 -4.04
N TRP A 319 -9.96 9.50 -3.82
CA TRP A 319 -11.19 9.14 -4.49
C TRP A 319 -11.59 7.67 -4.28
N SER A 320 -11.12 7.09 -3.15
CA SER A 320 -11.52 5.76 -2.66
C SER A 320 -11.10 4.60 -3.58
N GLN A 321 -9.85 4.65 -4.07
CA GLN A 321 -9.19 3.46 -4.63
C GLN A 321 -8.78 2.57 -3.47
N PHE A 322 -9.30 1.36 -3.37
CA PHE A 322 -8.99 0.46 -2.26
C PHE A 322 -8.57 -0.92 -2.74
N CYS A 323 -7.57 -1.49 -2.07
CA CYS A 323 -7.36 -2.92 -2.04
C CYS A 323 -7.30 -3.37 -0.57
N ILE A 324 -8.34 -4.07 -0.15
CA ILE A 324 -8.51 -4.51 1.23
C ILE A 324 -8.13 -5.98 1.31
N ILE A 325 -7.25 -6.32 2.24
CA ILE A 325 -6.74 -7.67 2.46
C ILE A 325 -7.29 -8.15 3.79
N PHE A 326 -7.95 -9.30 3.79
CA PHE A 326 -8.50 -9.99 4.96
C PHE A 326 -7.75 -11.30 5.20
N PRO A 327 -6.62 -11.30 5.92
CA PRO A 327 -5.79 -12.50 6.09
C PRO A 327 -6.54 -13.65 6.76
N GLU A 328 -7.32 -13.37 7.81
CA GLU A 328 -8.09 -14.39 8.54
C GLU A 328 -9.14 -15.09 7.67
N HIS A 329 -9.55 -14.42 6.58
CA HIS A 329 -10.58 -14.93 5.67
C HIS A 329 -10.03 -15.35 4.32
N ASN A 330 -8.70 -15.32 4.12
CA ASN A 330 -8.06 -15.61 2.83
C ASN A 330 -8.77 -14.91 1.68
N ALA A 331 -8.96 -13.59 1.80
CA ALA A 331 -9.74 -12.80 0.85
C ALA A 331 -9.14 -11.42 0.56
N VAL A 332 -9.45 -10.91 -0.64
CA VAL A 332 -9.10 -9.57 -1.10
C VAL A 332 -10.32 -8.90 -1.71
N VAL A 333 -10.49 -7.61 -1.44
CA VAL A 333 -11.52 -6.78 -2.08
C VAL A 333 -10.84 -5.60 -2.76
N ALA A 334 -10.92 -5.54 -4.08
CA ALA A 334 -10.37 -4.46 -4.90
C ALA A 334 -11.50 -3.53 -5.38
N VAL A 335 -11.30 -2.24 -5.23
CA VAL A 335 -12.26 -1.17 -5.56
C VAL A 335 -11.59 -0.10 -6.38
N THR A 336 -12.22 0.31 -7.48
CA THR A 336 -11.90 1.56 -8.16
C THR A 336 -13.12 2.47 -8.15
N SER A 337 -12.92 3.77 -7.92
CA SER A 337 -14.03 4.70 -7.77
C SER A 337 -13.62 6.15 -8.01
N HIS A 338 -14.63 7.04 -8.08
CA HIS A 338 -14.49 8.47 -7.91
C HIS A 338 -15.46 8.90 -6.78
N ALA A 339 -15.09 8.56 -5.54
CA ALA A 339 -15.91 8.82 -4.38
C ALA A 339 -15.14 9.66 -3.36
N GLY A 340 -15.71 10.79 -2.98
CA GLY A 340 -15.11 11.70 -1.99
C GLY A 340 -15.23 11.17 -0.55
N ASN A 341 -16.21 10.29 -0.29
CA ASN A 341 -16.43 9.67 1.02
C ASN A 341 -16.14 8.17 0.98
N GLY A 342 -14.88 7.80 1.23
CA GLY A 342 -14.46 6.40 1.26
C GLY A 342 -15.03 5.60 2.44
N ALA A 343 -15.50 6.27 3.50
CA ALA A 343 -16.10 5.58 4.64
C ALA A 343 -17.38 4.84 4.25
N THR A 344 -18.18 5.36 3.32
CA THR A 344 -19.38 4.69 2.81
C THR A 344 -19.05 3.35 2.17
N ILE A 345 -18.04 3.34 1.28
CA ILE A 345 -17.61 2.10 0.60
C ILE A 345 -17.05 1.10 1.63
N LEU A 346 -16.18 1.55 2.54
CA LEU A 346 -15.61 0.68 3.58
C LEU A 346 -16.71 0.10 4.48
N ASN A 347 -17.63 0.93 4.97
CA ASN A 347 -18.73 0.47 5.81
C ASN A 347 -19.63 -0.54 5.08
N SER A 348 -19.92 -0.30 3.80
CA SER A 348 -20.71 -1.23 2.99
C SER A 348 -20.00 -2.56 2.79
N ILE A 349 -18.67 -2.57 2.55
CA ILE A 349 -17.88 -3.80 2.44
C ILE A 349 -17.88 -4.57 3.77
N TRP A 350 -17.66 -3.87 4.91
CA TRP A 350 -17.71 -4.50 6.24
C TRP A 350 -19.09 -5.04 6.62
N THR A 351 -20.15 -4.40 6.14
CA THR A 351 -21.53 -4.81 6.43
C THR A 351 -22.01 -5.93 5.53
N ASN A 352 -21.69 -5.88 4.23
CA ASN A 352 -22.32 -6.77 3.25
C ASN A 352 -21.34 -7.88 2.75
N ILE A 353 -20.04 -7.58 2.56
CA ILE A 353 -19.08 -8.54 2.03
C ILE A 353 -18.41 -9.36 3.14
N LEU A 354 -17.88 -8.72 4.18
CA LEU A 354 -17.14 -9.40 5.25
C LEU A 354 -17.91 -10.56 5.91
N PRO A 355 -19.24 -10.49 6.17
CA PRO A 355 -20.01 -11.62 6.70
C PRO A 355 -20.00 -12.87 5.81
N LEU A 356 -19.86 -12.70 4.51
CA LEU A 356 -19.83 -13.81 3.53
C LEU A 356 -18.42 -14.44 3.40
N LEU A 357 -17.39 -13.73 3.84
CA LEU A 357 -16.01 -14.23 3.82
C LEU A 357 -15.71 -15.21 4.97
N LYS A 358 -16.54 -15.19 6.04
CA LYS A 358 -16.39 -15.98 7.28
C LYS A 358 -16.70 -17.46 7.09
#